data_baccc11b15680d8881051d47d25ba62b
#
_entry.id   baccc11b15680d8881051d47d25ba62b
#
_cell.length_a   1.000
_cell.length_b   1.000
_cell.length_c   1.000
_cell.angle_alpha   90.00
_cell.angle_beta   90.00
_cell.angle_gamma   90.00
#
_symmetry.space_group_name_H-M   'P 1'
#
loop_
_entity.id
_entity.type
_entity.pdbx_description
1 polymer ?
#
loop_
_entity_poly.entity_id
_entity_poly.type
_entity_poly.pdbx_seq_one_letter_code
_entity_poly.pdbx_strand_id
1 'polypeptide(L)'
;MDNNDNSIASRTNVFLVIRLLLGVALSLLCFTQLFFTFRGLDKPEAMDQAQIARQIARGEGMTTKNLAPFDVRVRSQESESGLDFNQYQATSYAPLHPMILSAAIRMTGYHHFNEKRMVPDQEMVYDGDRVVAAVSTIFFMLALLLSYILLRKMFDEVLAATAVLLMGFSKLLLNFAVSGLAQPMLMCLFIGIVACVYAAIRADLYNKDKHVLIFNILAFILAILMCYTCRISAWCMLGLIVFSALYFRPKGMYAVIGVAMGIVLVLIPTAILLQPGGGLSAAFQQAFYGGFGVGSMERMMRSTDEFGFNVDSSNFFLRLLGATFSQSSTMYEHMGSIIVTPFFLLSLFNRYRNPIVNGIKWLVFSCWICSCAGMALFGETSAMGVCQISTLFTPFFTAYGISLVFIFLARLQISENFVTIRSLTIAAIFLISSGVFLFEFPRELQIGVITSARGIPQYPPYYPNKLNGELHDISNPQDIIVTDQPWAVAWYADRKALWLPTRVSSYTDDLEPVFKRAGQRVQGFLITPTSHSMQKGGVNGVISRAGEFAPLALEGKILQIVPKHNLALAELFNNHGDSQKNARPLANLVSSQGQFPHRNFILGAEMVYYSRDAVKK
;
A
#
# COMPACT_ATOMS: atom_id res chain seq x y z
N MET A 1 -1.89 46.23 36.01
CA MET A 1 -2.68 45.08 35.47
C MET A 1 -2.63 45.04 33.94
N ASP A 2 -2.58 46.16 33.24
CA ASP A 2 -2.70 46.22 31.74
C ASP A 2 -1.51 45.65 30.93
N ASN A 3 -0.30 45.60 31.48
CA ASN A 3 0.85 45.09 30.74
C ASN A 3 0.87 43.55 30.56
N ASN A 4 0.23 42.80 31.46
CA ASN A 4 0.15 41.34 31.37
C ASN A 4 -0.89 40.88 30.29
N ASP A 5 -1.99 41.59 30.19
CA ASP A 5 -3.05 41.24 29.21
C ASP A 5 -2.60 41.50 27.76
N ASN A 6 -1.86 42.57 27.50
CA ASN A 6 -1.26 42.85 26.20
C ASN A 6 -0.20 41.82 25.80
N SER A 7 0.59 41.30 26.75
CA SER A 7 1.59 40.26 26.48
C SER A 7 0.95 38.90 26.17
N ILE A 8 -0.16 38.57 26.81
CA ILE A 8 -0.92 37.33 26.57
C ILE A 8 -1.64 37.40 25.23
N ALA A 9 -2.30 38.51 24.92
CA ALA A 9 -2.95 38.75 23.64
C ALA A 9 -1.97 38.70 22.45
N SER A 10 -0.77 39.30 22.60
CA SER A 10 0.30 39.26 21.61
C SER A 10 0.81 37.83 21.35
N ARG A 11 1.04 37.04 22.38
CA ARG A 11 1.46 35.61 22.24
C ARG A 11 0.40 34.77 21.58
N THR A 12 -0.88 34.97 21.90
CA THR A 12 -2.01 34.23 21.29
C THR A 12 -2.10 34.51 19.79
N ASN A 13 -1.90 35.78 19.39
CA ASN A 13 -1.92 36.17 17.97
C ASN A 13 -0.72 35.57 17.19
N VAL A 14 0.46 35.51 17.75
CA VAL A 14 1.64 34.90 17.12
C VAL A 14 1.42 33.41 16.87
N PHE A 15 0.88 32.68 17.85
CA PHE A 15 0.59 31.24 17.65
C PHE A 15 -0.53 31.00 16.63
N LEU A 16 -1.51 31.88 16.55
CA LEU A 16 -2.55 31.81 15.52
C LEU A 16 -1.96 31.97 14.10
N VAL A 17 -1.07 32.96 13.94
CA VAL A 17 -0.37 33.20 12.65
C VAL A 17 0.47 31.99 12.27
N ILE A 18 1.24 31.41 13.20
CA ILE A 18 2.06 30.21 12.94
C ILE A 18 1.18 29.04 12.47
N ARG A 19 0.03 28.81 13.12
CA ARG A 19 -0.91 27.75 12.72
C ARG A 19 -1.45 27.94 11.31
N LEU A 20 -1.86 29.17 10.99
CA LEU A 20 -2.38 29.51 9.67
C LEU A 20 -1.29 29.32 8.60
N LEU A 21 -0.09 29.83 8.84
CA LEU A 21 1.03 29.68 7.91
C LEU A 21 1.40 28.22 7.70
N LEU A 22 1.48 27.42 8.78
CA LEU A 22 1.75 25.98 8.69
C LEU A 22 0.66 25.26 7.90
N GLY A 23 -0.61 25.52 8.21
CA GLY A 23 -1.75 24.92 7.51
C GLY A 23 -1.76 25.28 6.03
N VAL A 24 -1.56 26.56 5.69
CA VAL A 24 -1.50 27.02 4.29
C VAL A 24 -0.31 26.41 3.55
N ALA A 25 0.88 26.39 4.16
CA ALA A 25 2.08 25.83 3.54
C ALA A 25 1.93 24.33 3.24
N LEU A 26 1.41 23.55 4.21
CA LEU A 26 1.18 22.11 4.02
C LEU A 26 0.07 21.83 3.01
N SER A 27 -1.00 22.62 3.02
CA SER A 27 -2.08 22.50 2.02
C SER A 27 -1.57 22.81 0.61
N LEU A 28 -0.79 23.88 0.46
CA LEU A 28 -0.17 24.25 -0.81
C LEU A 28 0.80 23.16 -1.29
N LEU A 29 1.59 22.57 -0.38
CA LEU A 29 2.50 21.47 -0.70
C LEU A 29 1.74 20.25 -1.21
N CYS A 30 0.68 19.83 -0.51
CA CYS A 30 -0.15 18.70 -0.95
C CYS A 30 -0.83 18.99 -2.28
N PHE A 31 -1.31 20.21 -2.48
CA PHE A 31 -1.89 20.65 -3.76
C PHE A 31 -0.86 20.57 -4.89
N THR A 32 0.34 21.11 -4.69
CA THR A 32 1.41 21.07 -5.71
C THR A 32 1.83 19.63 -6.01
N GLN A 33 1.87 18.76 -5.01
CA GLN A 33 2.13 17.34 -5.23
C GLN A 33 1.06 16.69 -6.12
N LEU A 34 -0.21 16.90 -5.81
CA LEU A 34 -1.31 16.25 -6.53
C LEU A 34 -1.47 16.76 -7.97
N PHE A 35 -1.27 18.06 -8.21
CA PHE A 35 -1.57 18.67 -9.51
C PHE A 35 -0.36 18.84 -10.42
N PHE A 36 0.84 19.04 -9.87
CA PHE A 36 2.03 19.35 -10.68
C PHE A 36 3.08 18.23 -10.70
N THR A 37 3.27 17.46 -9.62
CA THR A 37 4.29 16.41 -9.59
C THR A 37 3.72 15.00 -9.76
N PHE A 38 2.43 14.80 -9.52
CA PHE A 38 1.76 13.51 -9.66
C PHE A 38 1.71 13.06 -11.12
N ARG A 39 2.12 11.82 -11.38
CA ARG A 39 2.23 11.25 -12.73
C ARG A 39 1.46 9.95 -12.92
N GLY A 40 0.45 9.70 -12.09
CA GLY A 40 -0.33 8.48 -12.09
C GLY A 40 0.01 7.55 -10.92
N LEU A 41 -0.80 6.54 -10.74
CA LEU A 41 -0.60 5.53 -9.70
C LEU A 41 0.65 4.69 -10.05
N ASP A 42 1.56 4.55 -9.09
CA ASP A 42 2.80 3.80 -9.24
C ASP A 42 2.76 2.43 -8.54
N LYS A 43 1.71 2.15 -7.75
CA LYS A 43 1.57 0.94 -6.96
C LYS A 43 0.52 0.01 -7.53
N PRO A 44 0.86 -1.28 -7.75
CA PRO A 44 -0.08 -2.31 -8.19
C PRO A 44 -1.34 -2.36 -7.36
N GLU A 45 -1.17 -2.27 -6.06
CA GLU A 45 -2.24 -2.41 -5.07
C GLU A 45 -3.21 -1.22 -5.09
N ALA A 46 -2.71 -0.02 -5.41
CA ALA A 46 -3.56 1.16 -5.55
C ALA A 46 -4.49 1.02 -6.76
N MET A 47 -3.96 0.53 -7.90
CA MET A 47 -4.76 0.26 -9.10
C MET A 47 -5.77 -0.85 -8.85
N ASP A 48 -5.37 -1.91 -8.14
CA ASP A 48 -6.25 -3.04 -7.83
C ASP A 48 -7.39 -2.62 -6.90
N GLN A 49 -7.09 -1.86 -5.83
CA GLN A 49 -8.14 -1.30 -4.98
C GLN A 49 -9.03 -0.30 -5.72
N ALA A 50 -8.48 0.49 -6.63
CA ALA A 50 -9.23 1.44 -7.45
C ALA A 50 -10.19 0.72 -8.42
N GLN A 51 -9.77 -0.39 -9.06
CA GLN A 51 -10.66 -1.17 -9.92
C GLN A 51 -11.78 -1.84 -9.11
N ILE A 52 -11.49 -2.39 -7.91
CA ILE A 52 -12.52 -2.94 -7.00
C ILE A 52 -13.51 -1.82 -6.62
N ALA A 53 -13.00 -0.64 -6.27
CA ALA A 53 -13.83 0.53 -5.95
C ALA A 53 -14.75 0.94 -7.13
N ARG A 54 -14.27 0.83 -8.36
CA ARG A 54 -15.07 1.06 -9.57
C ARG A 54 -16.19 0.02 -9.72
N GLN A 55 -15.93 -1.25 -9.43
CA GLN A 55 -16.95 -2.29 -9.43
C GLN A 55 -18.03 -2.03 -8.36
N ILE A 56 -17.63 -1.65 -7.15
CA ILE A 56 -18.57 -1.24 -6.10
C ILE A 56 -19.40 -0.02 -6.56
N ALA A 57 -18.78 0.97 -7.20
CA ALA A 57 -19.48 2.16 -7.69
C ALA A 57 -20.51 1.86 -8.79
N ARG A 58 -20.30 0.78 -9.57
CA ARG A 58 -21.24 0.25 -10.57
C ARG A 58 -22.38 -0.56 -9.95
N GLY A 59 -22.29 -0.95 -8.69
CA GLY A 59 -23.24 -1.84 -8.04
C GLY A 59 -22.94 -3.34 -8.22
N GLU A 60 -21.77 -3.68 -8.76
CA GLU A 60 -21.33 -5.08 -8.96
C GLU A 60 -20.76 -5.70 -7.67
N GLY A 61 -20.82 -4.96 -6.55
CA GLY A 61 -20.31 -5.40 -5.26
C GLY A 61 -18.78 -5.39 -5.18
N MET A 62 -18.24 -6.12 -4.20
CA MET A 62 -16.80 -6.21 -3.98
C MET A 62 -16.17 -7.28 -4.91
N THR A 63 -16.25 -7.04 -6.20
CA THR A 63 -15.72 -7.93 -7.24
C THR A 63 -14.39 -7.41 -7.81
N THR A 64 -13.60 -8.30 -8.40
CA THR A 64 -12.33 -7.94 -9.03
C THR A 64 -12.21 -8.50 -10.44
N LYS A 65 -11.54 -7.76 -11.31
CA LYS A 65 -11.10 -8.20 -12.64
C LYS A 65 -9.63 -8.66 -12.65
N ASN A 66 -8.93 -8.50 -11.52
CA ASN A 66 -7.58 -9.00 -11.33
C ASN A 66 -7.64 -10.42 -10.75
N LEU A 67 -7.20 -11.40 -11.53
CA LEU A 67 -7.24 -12.81 -11.19
C LEU A 67 -5.82 -13.30 -10.86
N ALA A 68 -5.63 -13.88 -9.69
CA ALA A 68 -4.38 -14.53 -9.32
C ALA A 68 -4.48 -16.05 -9.55
N PRO A 69 -3.48 -16.70 -10.16
CA PRO A 69 -3.44 -18.15 -10.38
C PRO A 69 -3.75 -18.97 -9.13
N PHE A 70 -3.13 -18.64 -8.01
CA PHE A 70 -3.35 -19.31 -6.73
C PHE A 70 -4.82 -19.24 -6.30
N ASP A 71 -5.41 -18.05 -6.30
CA ASP A 71 -6.78 -17.82 -5.85
C ASP A 71 -7.79 -18.55 -6.76
N VAL A 72 -7.57 -18.51 -8.07
CA VAL A 72 -8.40 -19.23 -9.05
C VAL A 72 -8.37 -20.74 -8.79
N ARG A 73 -7.18 -21.31 -8.54
CA ARG A 73 -7.04 -22.73 -8.25
C ARG A 73 -7.72 -23.13 -6.95
N VAL A 74 -7.44 -22.43 -5.84
CA VAL A 74 -8.04 -22.75 -4.53
C VAL A 74 -9.57 -22.75 -4.64
N ARG A 75 -10.16 -21.72 -5.24
CA ARG A 75 -11.61 -21.62 -5.38
C ARG A 75 -12.18 -22.64 -6.35
N SER A 76 -11.43 -23.03 -7.39
CA SER A 76 -11.89 -24.07 -8.33
C SER A 76 -11.97 -25.46 -7.69
N GLN A 77 -11.18 -25.71 -6.65
CA GLN A 77 -11.23 -26.95 -5.88
C GLN A 77 -12.40 -26.98 -4.88
N GLU A 78 -12.80 -25.80 -4.37
CA GLU A 78 -13.89 -25.68 -3.40
C GLU A 78 -15.29 -25.60 -4.05
N SER A 79 -15.37 -25.20 -5.34
CA SER A 79 -16.63 -24.99 -6.04
C SER A 79 -16.93 -26.13 -7.02
N GLU A 80 -17.87 -27.00 -6.67
CA GLU A 80 -18.34 -28.08 -7.55
C GLU A 80 -19.11 -27.54 -8.79
N SER A 81 -19.77 -26.38 -8.66
CA SER A 81 -20.62 -25.77 -9.70
C SER A 81 -19.87 -24.92 -10.73
N GLY A 82 -18.54 -24.76 -10.58
CA GLY A 82 -17.73 -23.87 -11.40
C GLY A 82 -17.66 -22.43 -10.85
N LEU A 83 -16.67 -21.67 -11.34
CA LEU A 83 -16.44 -20.30 -10.92
C LEU A 83 -17.15 -19.30 -11.84
N ASP A 84 -17.87 -18.34 -11.26
CA ASP A 84 -18.38 -17.19 -12.03
C ASP A 84 -17.33 -16.08 -12.07
N PHE A 85 -16.65 -15.94 -13.20
CA PHE A 85 -15.66 -14.90 -13.43
C PHE A 85 -16.27 -13.53 -13.74
N ASN A 86 -17.58 -13.40 -13.88
CA ASN A 86 -18.25 -12.10 -14.01
C ASN A 86 -18.50 -11.45 -12.65
N GLN A 87 -18.69 -12.29 -11.62
CA GLN A 87 -18.86 -11.85 -10.24
C GLN A 87 -17.74 -12.38 -9.32
N TYR A 88 -16.51 -12.35 -9.80
CA TYR A 88 -15.37 -12.87 -9.06
C TYR A 88 -15.05 -12.00 -7.86
N GLN A 89 -15.23 -12.53 -6.66
CA GLN A 89 -15.10 -11.78 -5.40
C GLN A 89 -13.66 -11.38 -5.10
N ALA A 90 -13.46 -10.12 -4.71
CA ALA A 90 -12.17 -9.59 -4.26
C ALA A 90 -11.91 -9.99 -2.81
N THR A 91 -11.02 -10.97 -2.57
CA THR A 91 -10.67 -11.44 -1.22
C THR A 91 -9.33 -10.90 -0.72
N SER A 92 -8.50 -10.37 -1.61
CA SER A 92 -7.15 -9.91 -1.28
C SER A 92 -7.14 -8.69 -0.36
N TYR A 93 -8.14 -7.82 -0.45
CA TYR A 93 -8.19 -6.55 0.28
C TYR A 93 -9.34 -6.49 1.29
N ALA A 94 -9.14 -5.68 2.32
CA ALA A 94 -10.20 -5.33 3.26
C ALA A 94 -11.15 -4.28 2.64
N PRO A 95 -12.46 -4.29 2.98
CA PRO A 95 -13.49 -3.60 2.20
C PRO A 95 -13.55 -2.08 2.38
N LEU A 96 -13.12 -1.53 3.54
CA LEU A 96 -13.43 -0.16 3.91
C LEU A 96 -12.77 0.88 2.98
N HIS A 97 -11.49 0.69 2.62
CA HIS A 97 -10.81 1.62 1.73
C HIS A 97 -11.38 1.61 0.30
N PRO A 98 -11.59 0.44 -0.36
CA PRO A 98 -12.31 0.40 -1.64
C PRO A 98 -13.71 1.01 -1.60
N MET A 99 -14.46 0.85 -0.49
CA MET A 99 -15.78 1.49 -0.34
C MET A 99 -15.69 3.02 -0.33
N ILE A 100 -14.71 3.59 0.36
CA ILE A 100 -14.49 5.04 0.37
C ILE A 100 -14.05 5.54 -1.01
N LEU A 101 -13.13 4.84 -1.66
CA LEU A 101 -12.73 5.16 -3.03
C LEU A 101 -13.91 5.08 -3.99
N SER A 102 -14.83 4.12 -3.80
CA SER A 102 -16.01 3.97 -4.65
C SER A 102 -16.94 5.18 -4.60
N ALA A 103 -17.09 5.79 -3.42
CA ALA A 103 -17.85 7.02 -3.28
C ALA A 103 -17.22 8.16 -4.11
N ALA A 104 -15.91 8.34 -4.04
CA ALA A 104 -15.19 9.35 -4.83
C ALA A 104 -15.28 9.08 -6.34
N ILE A 105 -15.09 7.83 -6.77
CA ILE A 105 -15.22 7.40 -8.17
C ILE A 105 -16.64 7.64 -8.68
N ARG A 106 -17.66 7.37 -7.86
CA ARG A 106 -19.07 7.60 -8.22
C ARG A 106 -19.39 9.09 -8.34
N MET A 107 -18.92 9.90 -7.40
CA MET A 107 -19.13 11.36 -7.42
C MET A 107 -18.49 12.05 -8.62
N THR A 108 -17.37 11.53 -9.09
CA THR A 108 -16.61 12.09 -10.24
C THR A 108 -17.00 11.48 -11.59
N GLY A 109 -17.87 10.45 -11.60
CA GLY A 109 -18.34 9.80 -12.83
C GLY A 109 -17.38 8.79 -13.45
N TYR A 110 -16.23 8.47 -12.80
CA TYR A 110 -15.26 7.50 -13.33
C TYR A 110 -15.73 6.02 -13.26
N HIS A 111 -16.91 5.76 -12.73
CA HIS A 111 -17.58 4.46 -12.88
C HIS A 111 -18.13 4.25 -14.30
N HIS A 112 -18.45 5.31 -15.04
CA HIS A 112 -18.79 5.28 -16.47
C HIS A 112 -17.52 5.24 -17.33
N PHE A 113 -16.88 4.09 -17.39
CA PHE A 113 -15.57 3.93 -18.01
C PHE A 113 -15.51 4.42 -19.47
N ASN A 114 -16.52 4.06 -20.29
CA ASN A 114 -16.52 4.40 -21.71
C ASN A 114 -16.60 5.91 -21.99
N GLU A 115 -17.17 6.69 -21.09
CA GLU A 115 -17.26 8.15 -21.20
C GLU A 115 -15.97 8.87 -20.80
N LYS A 116 -15.10 8.18 -20.06
CA LYS A 116 -13.87 8.71 -19.46
C LYS A 116 -12.60 8.09 -20.06
N ARG A 117 -12.67 7.72 -21.33
CA ARG A 117 -11.54 7.09 -22.02
C ARG A 117 -10.46 8.09 -22.39
N MET A 118 -9.23 7.63 -22.42
CA MET A 118 -8.08 8.40 -22.88
C MET A 118 -7.94 8.31 -24.39
N VAL A 119 -7.39 9.37 -24.99
CA VAL A 119 -7.00 9.34 -26.39
C VAL A 119 -5.67 8.57 -26.50
N PRO A 120 -5.58 7.53 -27.37
CA PRO A 120 -4.42 6.65 -27.43
C PRO A 120 -3.09 7.35 -27.71
N ASP A 121 -3.11 8.42 -28.50
CA ASP A 121 -1.91 9.13 -28.93
C ASP A 121 -1.50 10.27 -27.99
N GLN A 122 -2.26 10.52 -26.93
CA GLN A 122 -1.93 11.55 -25.95
C GLN A 122 -1.34 10.90 -24.69
N GLU A 123 -0.09 11.23 -24.42
CA GLU A 123 0.56 10.88 -23.16
C GLU A 123 0.03 11.79 -22.05
N MET A 124 -1.01 11.36 -21.36
CA MET A 124 -1.63 12.10 -20.27
C MET A 124 -1.75 11.22 -19.03
N VAL A 125 -1.73 11.85 -17.86
CA VAL A 125 -2.11 11.18 -16.60
C VAL A 125 -3.60 10.84 -16.66
N TYR A 126 -3.95 9.60 -16.37
CA TYR A 126 -5.35 9.20 -16.27
C TYR A 126 -6.01 9.93 -15.10
N ASP A 127 -7.06 10.70 -15.39
CA ASP A 127 -7.71 11.49 -14.34
C ASP A 127 -8.34 10.67 -13.23
N GLY A 128 -8.72 9.41 -13.52
CA GLY A 128 -9.15 8.46 -12.50
C GLY A 128 -8.08 8.21 -11.42
N ASP A 129 -6.78 8.24 -11.81
CA ASP A 129 -5.68 8.13 -10.86
C ASP A 129 -5.61 9.34 -9.93
N ARG A 130 -5.89 10.56 -10.45
CA ARG A 130 -5.95 11.77 -9.62
C ARG A 130 -7.08 11.72 -8.60
N VAL A 131 -8.23 11.14 -8.96
CA VAL A 131 -9.34 10.95 -8.01
C VAL A 131 -8.92 10.04 -6.86
N VAL A 132 -8.27 8.93 -7.17
CA VAL A 132 -7.77 7.99 -6.17
C VAL A 132 -6.70 8.63 -5.28
N ALA A 133 -5.73 9.33 -5.88
CA ALA A 133 -4.69 10.05 -5.17
C ALA A 133 -5.25 11.20 -4.30
N ALA A 134 -6.29 11.90 -4.77
CA ALA A 134 -6.94 12.97 -4.00
C ALA A 134 -7.55 12.45 -2.69
N VAL A 135 -8.16 11.27 -2.70
CA VAL A 135 -8.71 10.66 -1.46
C VAL A 135 -7.59 10.41 -0.45
N SER A 136 -6.48 9.82 -0.86
CA SER A 136 -5.32 9.60 0.02
C SER A 136 -4.73 10.92 0.51
N THR A 137 -4.66 11.95 -0.34
CA THR A 137 -4.17 13.30 0.01
C THR A 137 -5.06 13.94 1.08
N ILE A 138 -6.38 13.83 0.96
CA ILE A 138 -7.33 14.35 1.96
C ILE A 138 -7.12 13.67 3.31
N PHE A 139 -6.97 12.33 3.33
CA PHE A 139 -6.69 11.62 4.57
C PHE A 139 -5.32 11.98 5.15
N PHE A 140 -4.31 12.23 4.31
CA PHE A 140 -3.01 12.68 4.79
C PHE A 140 -3.10 14.06 5.45
N MET A 141 -3.78 15.03 4.84
CA MET A 141 -4.02 16.34 5.45
C MET A 141 -4.78 16.23 6.77
N LEU A 142 -5.80 15.36 6.81
CA LEU A 142 -6.54 15.09 8.05
C LEU A 142 -5.63 14.46 9.12
N ALA A 143 -4.74 13.53 8.75
CA ALA A 143 -3.77 12.94 9.66
C ALA A 143 -2.81 13.98 10.24
N LEU A 144 -2.32 14.92 9.43
CA LEU A 144 -1.47 16.03 9.90
C LEU A 144 -2.23 16.93 10.88
N LEU A 145 -3.48 17.28 10.58
CA LEU A 145 -4.33 18.09 11.45
C LEU A 145 -4.61 17.38 12.79
N LEU A 146 -5.02 16.11 12.75
CA LEU A 146 -5.29 15.32 13.96
C LEU A 146 -4.02 15.12 14.78
N SER A 147 -2.87 14.89 14.14
CA SER A 147 -1.56 14.82 14.81
C SER A 147 -1.26 16.12 15.55
N TYR A 148 -1.42 17.27 14.88
CA TYR A 148 -1.20 18.57 15.51
C TYR A 148 -2.06 18.76 16.76
N ILE A 149 -3.38 18.51 16.64
CA ILE A 149 -4.33 18.67 17.73
C ILE A 149 -3.98 17.78 18.93
N LEU A 150 -3.63 16.51 18.67
CA LEU A 150 -3.32 15.55 19.72
C LEU A 150 -1.97 15.85 20.37
N LEU A 151 -0.92 16.05 19.58
CA LEU A 151 0.43 16.30 20.08
C LEU A 151 0.52 17.61 20.88
N ARG A 152 -0.24 18.64 20.49
CA ARG A 152 -0.37 19.87 21.26
C ARG A 152 -0.96 19.65 22.66
N LYS A 153 -1.90 18.69 22.79
CA LYS A 153 -2.48 18.32 24.10
C LYS A 153 -1.53 17.47 24.95
N MET A 154 -0.66 16.70 24.31
CA MET A 154 0.29 15.82 24.97
C MET A 154 1.56 16.56 25.42
N PHE A 155 2.07 17.41 24.56
CA PHE A 155 3.30 18.17 24.72
C PHE A 155 3.03 19.68 24.69
N ASP A 156 3.83 20.43 23.97
CA ASP A 156 3.66 21.86 23.74
C ASP A 156 3.38 22.18 22.27
N GLU A 157 3.00 23.42 22.00
CA GLU A 157 2.64 23.85 20.65
C GLU A 157 3.81 23.83 19.67
N VAL A 158 5.01 24.22 20.14
CA VAL A 158 6.22 24.27 19.30
C VAL A 158 6.61 22.85 18.88
N LEU A 159 6.56 21.89 19.80
CA LEU A 159 6.87 20.50 19.50
C LEU A 159 5.85 19.92 18.52
N ALA A 160 4.55 20.17 18.73
CA ALA A 160 3.49 19.70 17.83
C ALA A 160 3.67 20.28 16.41
N ALA A 161 3.93 21.58 16.30
CA ALA A 161 4.18 22.22 15.00
C ALA A 161 5.42 21.65 14.31
N THR A 162 6.51 21.45 15.06
CA THR A 162 7.76 20.87 14.52
C THR A 162 7.54 19.44 14.05
N ALA A 163 6.83 18.60 14.81
CA ALA A 163 6.55 17.22 14.41
C ALA A 163 5.73 17.17 13.12
N VAL A 164 4.67 17.98 13.02
CA VAL A 164 3.81 18.04 11.82
C VAL A 164 4.57 18.63 10.62
N LEU A 165 5.45 19.60 10.85
CA LEU A 165 6.32 20.13 9.79
C LEU A 165 7.24 19.03 9.24
N LEU A 166 7.90 18.26 10.10
CA LEU A 166 8.76 17.15 9.68
C LEU A 166 7.99 16.08 8.92
N MET A 167 6.77 15.77 9.36
CA MET A 167 5.89 14.83 8.64
C MET A 167 5.47 15.36 7.29
N GLY A 168 5.07 16.62 7.21
CA GLY A 168 4.60 17.25 5.97
C GLY A 168 5.69 17.39 4.90
N PHE A 169 6.95 17.51 5.31
CA PHE A 169 8.10 17.57 4.41
C PHE A 169 8.88 16.25 4.30
N SER A 170 8.30 15.15 4.77
CA SER A 170 8.85 13.80 4.57
C SER A 170 8.52 13.32 3.16
N LYS A 171 9.54 13.06 2.32
CA LYS A 171 9.37 12.52 0.96
C LYS A 171 8.53 11.24 0.96
N LEU A 172 8.80 10.33 1.90
CA LEU A 172 8.06 9.07 2.01
C LEU A 172 6.58 9.30 2.29
N LEU A 173 6.25 10.14 3.29
CA LEU A 173 4.84 10.42 3.63
C LEU A 173 4.11 11.17 2.53
N LEU A 174 4.78 12.06 1.81
CA LEU A 174 4.23 12.72 0.63
C LEU A 174 3.98 11.75 -0.51
N ASN A 175 4.87 10.77 -0.71
CA ASN A 175 4.62 9.71 -1.69
C ASN A 175 3.38 8.88 -1.29
N PHE A 176 3.19 8.55 -0.01
CA PHE A 176 1.95 7.91 0.44
C PHE A 176 0.72 8.81 0.27
N ALA A 177 0.86 10.12 0.45
CA ALA A 177 -0.24 11.06 0.26
C ALA A 177 -0.85 11.01 -1.13
N VAL A 178 -0.03 10.80 -2.17
CA VAL A 178 -0.49 10.73 -3.57
C VAL A 178 -0.53 9.30 -4.13
N SER A 179 -0.22 8.29 -3.35
CA SER A 179 -0.10 6.91 -3.82
C SER A 179 -1.44 6.23 -4.14
N GLY A 180 -2.54 6.74 -3.60
CA GLY A 180 -3.85 6.05 -3.67
C GLY A 180 -3.99 4.88 -2.69
N LEU A 181 -3.02 4.66 -1.80
CA LEU A 181 -3.03 3.59 -0.81
C LEU A 181 -3.77 3.98 0.49
N ALA A 182 -4.09 2.98 1.30
CA ALA A 182 -4.86 3.14 2.53
C ALA A 182 -4.07 3.72 3.72
N GLN A 183 -2.74 3.84 3.65
CA GLN A 183 -1.89 4.25 4.77
C GLN A 183 -2.27 5.59 5.40
N PRO A 184 -2.57 6.67 4.64
CA PRO A 184 -3.00 7.93 5.25
C PRO A 184 -4.30 7.79 6.06
N MET A 185 -5.24 6.97 5.59
CA MET A 185 -6.48 6.66 6.32
C MET A 185 -6.19 5.86 7.59
N LEU A 186 -5.33 4.84 7.50
CA LEU A 186 -4.88 4.07 8.67
C LEU A 186 -4.22 4.96 9.71
N MET A 187 -3.40 5.93 9.28
CA MET A 187 -2.77 6.92 10.17
C MET A 187 -3.84 7.74 10.91
N CYS A 188 -4.88 8.22 10.23
CA CYS A 188 -6.00 8.92 10.87
C CYS A 188 -6.68 8.06 11.95
N LEU A 189 -6.98 6.80 11.64
CA LEU A 189 -7.61 5.87 12.57
C LEU A 189 -6.72 5.59 13.79
N PHE A 190 -5.42 5.39 13.58
CA PHE A 190 -4.48 5.17 14.68
C PHE A 190 -4.34 6.39 15.59
N ILE A 191 -4.27 7.60 15.04
CA ILE A 191 -4.26 8.84 15.83
C ILE A 191 -5.56 8.94 16.65
N GLY A 192 -6.69 8.56 16.06
CA GLY A 192 -7.98 8.45 16.76
C GLY A 192 -7.94 7.47 17.93
N ILE A 193 -7.35 6.29 17.74
CA ILE A 193 -7.14 5.29 18.80
C ILE A 193 -6.32 5.90 19.95
N VAL A 194 -5.17 6.53 19.63
CA VAL A 194 -4.33 7.16 20.64
C VAL A 194 -5.05 8.32 21.34
N ALA A 195 -5.89 9.08 20.63
CA ALA A 195 -6.71 10.14 21.24
C ALA A 195 -7.77 9.58 22.22
N CYS A 196 -8.38 8.45 21.88
CA CYS A 196 -9.30 7.75 22.79
C CYS A 196 -8.57 7.21 24.02
N VAL A 197 -7.41 6.58 23.85
CA VAL A 197 -6.61 6.10 24.98
C VAL A 197 -6.08 7.26 25.82
N TYR A 198 -5.71 8.39 25.21
CA TYR A 198 -5.38 9.63 25.93
C TYR A 198 -6.54 10.05 26.84
N ALA A 199 -7.77 10.07 26.31
CA ALA A 199 -8.95 10.42 27.09
C ALA A 199 -9.26 9.37 28.18
N ALA A 200 -9.04 8.08 27.91
CA ALA A 200 -9.20 7.00 28.87
C ALA A 200 -8.22 7.13 30.04
N ILE A 201 -6.92 7.34 29.77
CA ILE A 201 -5.90 7.56 30.83
C ILE A 201 -6.24 8.82 31.66
N ARG A 202 -6.66 9.89 30.98
CA ARG A 202 -7.09 11.10 31.67
C ARG A 202 -8.31 10.84 32.57
N ALA A 203 -9.29 10.09 32.11
CA ALA A 203 -10.46 9.72 32.90
C ALA A 203 -10.11 8.84 34.11
N ASP A 204 -9.15 7.93 33.95
CA ASP A 204 -8.65 7.07 35.03
C ASP A 204 -7.99 7.89 36.13
N LEU A 205 -7.17 8.89 35.78
CA LEU A 205 -6.56 9.82 36.74
C LEU A 205 -7.59 10.61 37.57
N TYR A 206 -8.79 10.81 37.03
CA TYR A 206 -9.91 11.46 37.75
C TYR A 206 -10.91 10.47 38.35
N ASN A 207 -10.58 9.16 38.41
CA ASN A 207 -11.45 8.09 38.92
C ASN A 207 -12.84 8.02 38.26
N LYS A 208 -12.92 8.35 36.96
CA LYS A 208 -14.15 8.30 36.17
C LYS A 208 -14.26 6.99 35.40
N ASP A 209 -14.55 5.90 36.09
CA ASP A 209 -14.56 4.52 35.56
C ASP A 209 -15.40 4.30 34.30
N LYS A 210 -16.61 4.90 34.28
CA LYS A 210 -17.49 4.80 33.11
C LYS A 210 -16.87 5.40 31.86
N HIS A 211 -16.17 6.54 32.00
CA HIS A 211 -15.51 7.20 30.87
C HIS A 211 -14.30 6.40 30.40
N VAL A 212 -13.54 5.78 31.31
CA VAL A 212 -12.44 4.87 30.95
C VAL A 212 -12.94 3.75 30.05
N LEU A 213 -14.05 3.11 30.43
CA LEU A 213 -14.63 2.03 29.64
C LEU A 213 -15.12 2.52 28.27
N ILE A 214 -15.86 3.64 28.23
CA ILE A 214 -16.39 4.20 26.97
C ILE A 214 -15.25 4.52 25.99
N PHE A 215 -14.21 5.20 26.44
CA PHE A 215 -13.09 5.56 25.56
C PHE A 215 -12.27 4.35 25.13
N ASN A 216 -12.10 3.32 25.95
CA ASN A 216 -11.49 2.07 25.53
C ASN A 216 -12.35 1.37 24.46
N ILE A 217 -13.67 1.25 24.65
CA ILE A 217 -14.56 0.67 23.64
C ILE A 217 -14.44 1.44 22.32
N LEU A 218 -14.42 2.78 22.37
CA LEU A 218 -14.27 3.59 21.15
C LEU A 218 -12.91 3.37 20.47
N ALA A 219 -11.82 3.23 21.25
CA ALA A 219 -10.50 2.89 20.72
C ALA A 219 -10.53 1.53 19.97
N PHE A 220 -11.23 0.54 20.54
CA PHE A 220 -11.38 -0.76 19.89
C PHE A 220 -12.26 -0.72 18.64
N ILE A 221 -13.34 0.07 18.63
CA ILE A 221 -14.14 0.28 17.42
C ILE A 221 -13.27 0.84 16.29
N LEU A 222 -12.43 1.84 16.59
CA LEU A 222 -11.49 2.39 15.62
C LEU A 222 -10.43 1.36 15.18
N ALA A 223 -9.97 0.49 16.09
CA ALA A 223 -9.06 -0.60 15.75
C ALA A 223 -9.72 -1.65 14.83
N ILE A 224 -11.00 -1.95 15.03
CA ILE A 224 -11.78 -2.79 14.13
C ILE A 224 -11.90 -2.14 12.74
N LEU A 225 -12.19 -0.83 12.67
CA LEU A 225 -12.21 -0.10 11.41
C LEU A 225 -10.84 -0.11 10.72
N MET A 226 -9.74 -0.05 11.48
CA MET A 226 -8.40 -0.26 10.93
C MET A 226 -8.25 -1.66 10.30
N CYS A 227 -8.75 -2.71 10.93
CA CYS A 227 -8.70 -4.08 10.39
C CYS A 227 -9.54 -4.19 9.10
N TYR A 228 -10.68 -3.49 9.02
CA TYR A 228 -11.48 -3.38 7.80
C TYR A 228 -10.83 -2.52 6.71
N THR A 229 -9.82 -1.73 7.05
CA THR A 229 -9.02 -0.97 6.07
C THR A 229 -7.82 -1.79 5.59
N CYS A 230 -7.14 -2.48 6.49
CA CYS A 230 -6.00 -3.35 6.21
C CYS A 230 -5.95 -4.48 7.24
N ARG A 231 -5.98 -5.75 6.79
CA ARG A 231 -6.05 -6.94 7.68
C ARG A 231 -4.85 -7.06 8.61
N ILE A 232 -3.65 -6.67 8.17
CA ILE A 232 -2.43 -6.70 8.99
C ILE A 232 -2.53 -5.76 10.20
N SER A 233 -3.42 -4.77 10.18
CA SER A 233 -3.71 -3.92 11.33
C SER A 233 -4.23 -4.69 12.56
N ALA A 234 -4.66 -5.95 12.40
CA ALA A 234 -4.99 -6.83 13.52
C ALA A 234 -3.82 -7.01 14.50
N TRP A 235 -2.57 -6.96 14.01
CA TRP A 235 -1.39 -6.99 14.86
C TRP A 235 -1.23 -5.71 15.69
N CYS A 236 -1.55 -4.55 15.12
CA CYS A 236 -1.62 -3.31 15.87
C CYS A 236 -2.72 -3.34 16.94
N MET A 237 -3.89 -3.92 16.62
CA MET A 237 -4.98 -4.15 17.57
C MET A 237 -4.54 -5.09 18.69
N LEU A 238 -3.75 -6.14 18.42
CA LEU A 238 -3.17 -6.99 19.44
C LEU A 238 -2.32 -6.17 20.43
N GLY A 239 -1.51 -5.24 19.94
CA GLY A 239 -0.74 -4.34 20.80
C GLY A 239 -1.63 -3.45 21.69
N LEU A 240 -2.75 -2.95 21.15
CA LEU A 240 -3.75 -2.21 21.93
C LEU A 240 -4.41 -3.11 23.00
N ILE A 241 -4.73 -4.37 22.68
CA ILE A 241 -5.29 -5.35 23.64
C ILE A 241 -4.31 -5.56 24.80
N VAL A 242 -3.04 -5.85 24.49
CA VAL A 242 -2.01 -6.07 25.51
C VAL A 242 -1.85 -4.85 26.39
N PHE A 243 -1.75 -3.67 25.78
CA PHE A 243 -1.64 -2.41 26.55
C PHE A 243 -2.86 -2.19 27.45
N SER A 244 -4.08 -2.29 26.92
CA SER A 244 -5.30 -2.04 27.69
C SER A 244 -5.48 -3.01 28.84
N ALA A 245 -5.17 -4.31 28.63
CA ALA A 245 -5.24 -5.33 29.66
C ALA A 245 -4.23 -5.09 30.80
N LEU A 246 -3.03 -4.62 30.49
CA LEU A 246 -1.98 -4.37 31.49
C LEU A 246 -2.13 -3.03 32.20
N TYR A 247 -2.52 -1.98 31.48
CA TYR A 247 -2.57 -0.63 32.03
C TYR A 247 -3.85 -0.35 32.84
N PHE A 248 -5.03 -0.76 32.36
CA PHE A 248 -6.33 -0.45 32.98
C PHE A 248 -6.90 -1.60 33.80
N ARG A 249 -6.10 -2.35 34.53
CA ARG A 249 -6.57 -3.47 35.37
C ARG A 249 -7.61 -3.04 36.41
N PRO A 250 -8.74 -3.77 36.59
CA PRO A 250 -9.34 -4.88 35.80
C PRO A 250 -10.21 -4.37 34.64
N LYS A 251 -10.42 -3.08 34.50
CA LYS A 251 -11.32 -2.45 33.50
C LYS A 251 -10.92 -2.75 32.09
N GLY A 252 -9.60 -2.88 31.80
CA GLY A 252 -9.08 -3.28 30.51
C GLY A 252 -9.52 -4.68 30.08
N MET A 253 -9.64 -5.63 31.01
CA MET A 253 -10.14 -6.97 30.73
C MET A 253 -11.60 -6.98 30.26
N TYR A 254 -12.48 -6.16 30.86
CA TYR A 254 -13.87 -6.04 30.40
C TYR A 254 -13.97 -5.45 29.00
N ALA A 255 -13.12 -4.47 28.67
CA ALA A 255 -13.04 -3.93 27.31
C ALA A 255 -12.58 -4.99 26.31
N VAL A 256 -11.58 -5.78 26.62
CA VAL A 256 -11.09 -6.89 25.78
C VAL A 256 -12.17 -7.94 25.55
N ILE A 257 -12.90 -8.34 26.59
CA ILE A 257 -14.02 -9.31 26.47
C ILE A 257 -15.12 -8.71 25.58
N GLY A 258 -15.50 -7.46 25.78
CA GLY A 258 -16.49 -6.77 24.94
C GLY A 258 -16.09 -6.73 23.47
N VAL A 259 -14.79 -6.51 23.18
CA VAL A 259 -14.24 -6.52 21.82
C VAL A 259 -14.23 -7.92 21.23
N ALA A 260 -13.80 -8.91 21.99
CA ALA A 260 -13.83 -10.31 21.54
C ALA A 260 -15.25 -10.74 21.14
N MET A 261 -16.25 -10.36 21.94
CA MET A 261 -17.65 -10.59 21.61
C MET A 261 -18.10 -9.79 20.36
N GLY A 262 -17.67 -8.54 20.23
CA GLY A 262 -17.95 -7.71 19.05
C GLY A 262 -17.33 -8.30 17.77
N ILE A 263 -16.12 -8.79 17.85
CA ILE A 263 -15.44 -9.48 16.74
C ILE A 263 -16.24 -10.72 16.32
N VAL A 264 -16.65 -11.56 17.27
CA VAL A 264 -17.45 -12.76 16.99
C VAL A 264 -18.80 -12.37 16.36
N LEU A 265 -19.47 -11.37 16.88
CA LEU A 265 -20.80 -10.96 16.41
C LEU A 265 -20.81 -10.20 15.09
N VAL A 266 -19.72 -9.51 14.75
CA VAL A 266 -19.65 -8.64 13.54
C VAL A 266 -18.77 -9.25 12.46
N LEU A 267 -17.60 -9.76 12.80
CA LEU A 267 -16.65 -10.29 11.79
C LEU A 267 -17.08 -11.60 11.20
N ILE A 268 -17.64 -12.52 12.01
CA ILE A 268 -18.08 -13.83 11.51
C ILE A 268 -19.27 -13.69 10.55
N PRO A 269 -20.37 -12.97 10.91
CA PRO A 269 -21.47 -12.76 9.97
C PRO A 269 -21.06 -11.99 8.70
N THR A 270 -20.23 -10.95 8.83
CA THR A 270 -19.76 -10.21 7.64
C THR A 270 -18.82 -11.05 6.77
N ALA A 271 -18.00 -11.91 7.35
CA ALA A 271 -17.18 -12.84 6.59
C ALA A 271 -18.04 -13.86 5.83
N ILE A 272 -19.12 -14.34 6.44
CA ILE A 272 -20.07 -15.28 5.81
C ILE A 272 -20.90 -14.59 4.73
N LEU A 273 -21.38 -13.37 4.98
CA LEU A 273 -22.22 -12.61 4.03
C LEU A 273 -21.43 -12.09 2.81
N LEU A 274 -20.16 -11.73 3.00
CA LEU A 274 -19.31 -11.18 1.94
C LEU A 274 -18.62 -12.26 1.09
N GLN A 275 -18.69 -13.53 1.48
CA GLN A 275 -17.96 -14.62 0.82
C GLN A 275 -18.76 -15.92 0.70
N PRO A 276 -19.86 -15.95 -0.05
CA PRO A 276 -20.42 -17.21 -0.45
C PRO A 276 -19.43 -17.91 -1.41
N GLY A 277 -18.85 -19.02 -1.01
CA GLY A 277 -18.03 -19.89 -1.85
C GLY A 277 -16.50 -19.71 -1.74
N GLY A 278 -15.91 -20.03 -0.60
CA GLY A 278 -14.48 -20.36 -0.50
C GLY A 278 -13.48 -19.19 -0.38
N GLY A 279 -13.91 -17.96 -0.58
CA GLY A 279 -13.00 -16.82 -0.58
C GLY A 279 -12.30 -16.54 0.77
N LEU A 280 -12.89 -16.94 1.91
CA LEU A 280 -12.26 -16.82 3.22
C LEU A 280 -11.14 -17.84 3.39
N SER A 281 -11.33 -19.06 2.91
CA SER A 281 -10.33 -20.11 2.92
C SER A 281 -9.10 -19.70 2.09
N ALA A 282 -9.31 -19.22 0.87
CA ALA A 282 -8.22 -18.72 0.03
C ALA A 282 -7.47 -17.55 0.69
N ALA A 283 -8.18 -16.59 1.29
CA ALA A 283 -7.56 -15.47 1.99
C ALA A 283 -6.79 -15.93 3.24
N PHE A 284 -7.30 -16.93 3.97
CA PHE A 284 -6.63 -17.49 5.13
C PHE A 284 -5.38 -18.27 4.71
N GLN A 285 -5.49 -19.12 3.69
CA GLN A 285 -4.35 -19.83 3.13
C GLN A 285 -3.29 -18.87 2.63
N GLN A 286 -3.66 -17.82 1.89
CA GLN A 286 -2.76 -16.78 1.44
C GLN A 286 -2.01 -16.12 2.60
N ALA A 287 -2.73 -15.76 3.67
CA ALA A 287 -2.13 -15.16 4.86
C ALA A 287 -1.19 -16.14 5.58
N PHE A 288 -1.62 -17.39 5.73
CA PHE A 288 -0.87 -18.43 6.42
C PHE A 288 0.42 -18.77 5.66
N TYR A 289 0.32 -18.99 4.35
CA TYR A 289 1.44 -19.36 3.50
C TYR A 289 2.44 -18.20 3.33
N GLY A 290 1.98 -16.99 3.16
CA GLY A 290 2.84 -15.80 3.13
C GLY A 290 3.62 -15.63 4.43
N GLY A 291 2.99 -15.90 5.57
CA GLY A 291 3.59 -15.77 6.90
C GLY A 291 4.71 -16.76 7.19
N PHE A 292 4.66 -17.97 6.62
CA PHE A 292 5.66 -19.00 6.88
C PHE A 292 6.85 -19.02 5.91
N GLY A 293 6.99 -17.97 5.08
CA GLY A 293 8.22 -17.72 4.33
C GLY A 293 8.44 -18.61 3.12
N VAL A 294 7.37 -18.98 2.44
CA VAL A 294 7.38 -19.76 1.18
C VAL A 294 7.85 -18.94 -0.03
N GLY A 295 8.61 -17.91 0.18
CA GLY A 295 9.06 -16.99 -0.86
C GLY A 295 8.29 -15.66 -0.84
N SER A 296 8.44 -14.84 -1.89
CA SER A 296 7.66 -13.61 -1.98
C SER A 296 6.18 -13.93 -2.20
N MET A 297 5.30 -13.10 -1.63
CA MET A 297 3.86 -13.17 -1.84
C MET A 297 3.52 -13.19 -3.35
N GLU A 298 4.27 -12.44 -4.15
CA GLU A 298 4.14 -12.42 -5.61
C GLU A 298 4.31 -13.81 -6.22
N ARG A 299 5.38 -14.54 -5.84
CA ARG A 299 5.65 -15.88 -6.37
C ARG A 299 4.54 -16.86 -5.98
N MET A 300 4.03 -16.77 -4.76
CA MET A 300 2.93 -17.59 -4.29
C MET A 300 1.66 -17.32 -5.08
N MET A 301 1.28 -16.06 -5.26
CA MET A 301 0.05 -15.70 -5.99
C MET A 301 0.09 -16.09 -7.45
N ARG A 302 1.28 -16.21 -8.05
CA ARG A 302 1.50 -16.64 -9.44
C ARG A 302 1.66 -18.15 -9.62
N SER A 303 1.70 -18.93 -8.53
CA SER A 303 1.84 -20.37 -8.59
C SER A 303 0.48 -21.07 -8.39
N THR A 304 0.34 -22.23 -9.04
CA THR A 304 -0.77 -23.15 -8.81
C THR A 304 -0.34 -24.39 -8.03
N ASP A 305 0.95 -24.55 -7.74
CA ASP A 305 1.44 -25.70 -6.99
C ASP A 305 0.87 -25.68 -5.56
N GLU A 306 0.52 -26.86 -5.06
CA GLU A 306 0.36 -27.03 -3.63
C GLU A 306 1.73 -26.84 -3.00
N PHE A 307 1.91 -25.72 -2.30
CA PHE A 307 3.12 -25.51 -1.53
C PHE A 307 3.17 -26.59 -0.46
N GLY A 308 3.88 -27.68 -0.74
CA GLY A 308 4.25 -28.64 0.28
C GLY A 308 5.08 -27.91 1.32
N PHE A 309 4.50 -27.67 2.49
CA PHE A 309 5.20 -27.07 3.61
C PHE A 309 6.26 -28.02 4.14
N ASN A 310 7.45 -27.96 3.60
CA ASN A 310 8.64 -28.23 4.36
C ASN A 310 9.02 -26.94 5.11
N VAL A 311 8.16 -26.51 6.04
CA VAL A 311 8.56 -25.54 7.05
C VAL A 311 9.59 -26.25 7.91
N ASP A 312 10.85 -25.91 7.69
CA ASP A 312 11.90 -26.30 8.60
C ASP A 312 11.65 -25.57 9.92
N SER A 313 10.84 -26.21 10.78
CA SER A 313 10.37 -25.66 12.05
C SER A 313 11.52 -25.37 13.01
N SER A 314 12.69 -25.98 12.79
CA SER A 314 13.87 -25.83 13.65
C SER A 314 14.40 -24.39 13.71
N ASN A 315 14.18 -23.57 12.66
CA ASN A 315 14.69 -22.21 12.57
C ASN A 315 13.59 -21.12 12.55
N PHE A 316 12.32 -21.48 12.81
CA PHE A 316 11.20 -20.55 12.75
C PHE A 316 11.40 -19.32 13.65
N PHE A 317 11.78 -19.52 14.92
CA PHE A 317 11.99 -18.42 15.86
C PHE A 317 13.15 -17.50 15.46
N LEU A 318 14.25 -18.06 14.95
CA LEU A 318 15.39 -17.26 14.48
C LEU A 318 15.02 -16.45 13.24
N ARG A 319 14.24 -17.02 12.33
CA ARG A 319 13.72 -16.30 11.16
C ARG A 319 12.75 -15.19 11.58
N LEU A 320 11.82 -15.47 12.48
CA LEU A 320 10.87 -14.49 12.99
C LEU A 320 11.60 -13.33 13.68
N LEU A 321 12.59 -13.64 14.53
CA LEU A 321 13.42 -12.62 15.18
C LEU A 321 14.20 -11.79 14.16
N GLY A 322 14.86 -12.44 13.21
CA GLY A 322 15.61 -11.76 12.16
C GLY A 322 14.71 -10.86 11.29
N ALA A 323 13.55 -11.36 10.88
CA ALA A 323 12.58 -10.60 10.12
C ALA A 323 11.97 -9.45 10.93
N THR A 324 11.66 -9.66 12.22
CA THR A 324 11.17 -8.59 13.12
C THR A 324 12.25 -7.52 13.31
N PHE A 325 13.51 -7.91 13.46
CA PHE A 325 14.62 -6.97 13.54
C PHE A 325 14.79 -6.19 12.23
N SER A 326 14.72 -6.85 11.08
CA SER A 326 14.74 -6.23 9.76
C SER A 326 13.57 -5.24 9.61
N GLN A 327 12.35 -5.62 9.99
CA GLN A 327 11.21 -4.72 9.98
C GLN A 327 11.37 -3.53 10.93
N SER A 328 11.95 -3.74 12.11
CA SER A 328 12.21 -2.65 13.02
C SER A 328 13.30 -1.69 12.51
N SER A 329 14.28 -2.18 11.75
CA SER A 329 15.30 -1.32 11.14
C SER A 329 14.75 -0.42 10.03
N THR A 330 13.68 -0.84 9.33
CA THR A 330 13.02 -0.03 8.30
C THR A 330 12.41 1.26 8.85
N MET A 331 12.23 1.37 10.17
CA MET A 331 11.73 2.60 10.80
C MET A 331 12.59 3.83 10.45
N TYR A 332 13.91 3.65 10.22
CA TYR A 332 14.79 4.75 9.84
C TYR A 332 14.48 5.31 8.46
N GLU A 333 14.11 4.42 7.54
CA GLU A 333 13.74 4.80 6.17
C GLU A 333 12.33 5.39 6.11
N HIS A 334 11.43 4.88 6.94
CA HIS A 334 9.99 5.13 6.79
C HIS A 334 9.50 6.32 7.60
N MET A 335 10.17 6.67 8.69
CA MET A 335 9.66 7.70 9.61
C MET A 335 10.25 9.10 9.39
N GLY A 336 10.84 9.33 8.23
CA GLY A 336 11.18 10.67 7.75
C GLY A 336 12.31 11.38 8.48
N SER A 337 12.94 10.76 9.49
CA SER A 337 14.08 11.36 10.20
C SER A 337 15.04 10.32 10.76
N ILE A 338 16.21 10.24 10.16
CA ILE A 338 17.32 9.40 10.67
C ILE A 338 17.71 9.77 12.10
N ILE A 339 17.57 11.05 12.49
CA ILE A 339 17.99 11.55 13.79
C ILE A 339 16.91 11.33 14.85
N VAL A 340 15.68 11.71 14.54
CA VAL A 340 14.61 11.80 15.55
C VAL A 340 14.04 10.43 15.91
N THR A 341 13.97 9.51 14.94
CA THR A 341 13.38 8.20 15.16
C THR A 341 14.11 7.35 16.20
N PRO A 342 15.46 7.24 16.19
CA PRO A 342 16.17 6.50 17.23
C PRO A 342 15.91 7.02 18.63
N PHE A 343 15.71 8.32 18.78
CA PHE A 343 15.43 8.94 20.07
C PHE A 343 14.07 8.51 20.66
N PHE A 344 13.13 8.01 19.86
CA PHE A 344 11.94 7.38 20.41
C PHE A 344 12.28 6.19 21.30
N LEU A 345 13.16 5.28 20.86
CA LEU A 345 13.56 4.12 21.64
C LEU A 345 14.29 4.55 22.94
N LEU A 346 15.15 5.56 22.85
CA LEU A 346 15.79 6.14 24.01
C LEU A 346 14.77 6.81 24.95
N SER A 347 13.70 7.38 24.42
CA SER A 347 12.63 8.00 25.21
C SER A 347 11.87 6.98 26.08
N LEU A 348 11.89 5.68 25.72
CA LEU A 348 11.28 4.62 26.53
C LEU A 348 11.89 4.55 27.94
N PHE A 349 13.18 4.83 28.07
CA PHE A 349 13.89 4.83 29.35
C PHE A 349 13.70 6.13 30.14
N ASN A 350 13.21 7.19 29.51
CA ASN A 350 12.97 8.47 30.18
C ASN A 350 11.57 8.51 30.81
N ARG A 351 11.47 8.90 32.06
CA ARG A 351 10.18 9.07 32.74
C ARG A 351 9.71 10.53 32.59
N TYR A 352 8.62 10.71 31.84
CA TYR A 352 7.99 12.01 31.68
C TYR A 352 7.21 12.39 32.95
N ARG A 353 7.20 13.71 33.28
CA ARG A 353 6.42 14.21 34.40
C ARG A 353 4.92 13.98 34.26
N ASN A 354 4.41 14.04 33.03
CA ASN A 354 3.00 13.79 32.72
C ASN A 354 2.75 12.27 32.61
N PRO A 355 1.91 11.66 33.47
CA PRO A 355 1.64 10.23 33.46
C PRO A 355 0.93 9.78 32.17
N ILE A 356 0.11 10.67 31.54
CA ILE A 356 -0.58 10.37 30.27
C ILE A 356 0.46 10.16 29.16
N VAL A 357 1.46 11.03 29.06
CA VAL A 357 2.53 10.91 28.06
C VAL A 357 3.31 9.60 28.27
N ASN A 358 3.57 9.21 29.53
CA ASN A 358 4.19 7.92 29.82
C ASN A 358 3.32 6.73 29.40
N GLY A 359 2.01 6.78 29.62
CA GLY A 359 1.08 5.72 29.19
C GLY A 359 1.05 5.57 27.67
N ILE A 360 0.88 6.66 26.95
CA ILE A 360 0.82 6.65 25.47
C ILE A 360 2.12 6.14 24.85
N LYS A 361 3.28 6.47 25.43
CA LYS A 361 4.58 5.94 25.00
C LYS A 361 4.59 4.41 24.94
N TRP A 362 4.08 3.76 25.99
CA TRP A 362 4.01 2.29 26.05
C TRP A 362 2.92 1.70 25.13
N LEU A 363 1.81 2.40 24.94
CA LEU A 363 0.81 2.04 23.94
C LEU A 363 1.43 2.01 22.53
N VAL A 364 2.09 3.10 22.13
CA VAL A 364 2.74 3.22 20.82
C VAL A 364 3.79 2.13 20.63
N PHE A 365 4.61 1.87 21.65
CA PHE A 365 5.61 0.82 21.62
C PHE A 365 4.99 -0.59 21.48
N SER A 366 3.95 -0.93 22.26
CA SER A 366 3.29 -2.23 22.18
C SER A 366 2.63 -2.45 20.81
N CYS A 367 1.95 -1.43 20.28
CA CYS A 367 1.35 -1.51 18.95
C CYS A 367 2.42 -1.64 17.86
N TRP A 368 3.53 -0.92 17.97
CA TRP A 368 4.62 -0.98 17.00
C TRP A 368 5.31 -2.34 16.98
N ILE A 369 5.71 -2.89 18.13
CA ILE A 369 6.42 -4.17 18.17
C ILE A 369 5.53 -5.33 17.69
N CYS A 370 4.23 -5.34 18.05
CA CYS A 370 3.29 -6.30 17.53
C CYS A 370 3.12 -6.17 16.02
N SER A 371 3.07 -4.95 15.49
CA SER A 371 2.98 -4.70 14.04
C SER A 371 4.24 -5.19 13.31
N CYS A 372 5.43 -4.96 13.86
CA CYS A 372 6.68 -5.48 13.29
C CYS A 372 6.68 -7.01 13.22
N ALA A 373 6.21 -7.68 14.29
CA ALA A 373 6.09 -9.14 14.30
C ALA A 373 5.08 -9.62 13.24
N GLY A 374 3.95 -8.93 13.10
CA GLY A 374 2.95 -9.23 12.08
C GLY A 374 3.48 -9.07 10.66
N MET A 375 4.18 -8.00 10.36
CA MET A 375 4.80 -7.78 9.06
C MET A 375 5.91 -8.78 8.76
N ALA A 376 6.69 -9.16 9.77
CA ALA A 376 7.71 -10.20 9.65
C ALA A 376 7.10 -11.56 9.29
N LEU A 377 5.95 -11.89 9.88
CA LEU A 377 5.22 -13.13 9.57
C LEU A 377 4.65 -13.13 8.15
N PHE A 378 4.15 -12.01 7.66
CA PHE A 378 3.53 -11.91 6.33
C PHE A 378 4.52 -11.55 5.22
N GLY A 379 5.82 -11.51 5.50
CA GLY A 379 6.87 -11.33 4.50
C GLY A 379 6.87 -9.96 3.80
N GLU A 380 6.14 -8.97 4.31
CA GLU A 380 6.10 -7.62 3.75
C GLU A 380 7.38 -6.87 4.09
N THR A 381 8.18 -6.58 3.09
CA THR A 381 9.47 -5.90 3.25
C THR A 381 9.54 -4.56 2.50
N SER A 382 8.56 -4.27 1.63
CA SER A 382 8.57 -3.04 0.85
C SER A 382 8.22 -1.82 1.70
N ALA A 383 9.03 -0.78 1.59
CA ALA A 383 8.78 0.51 2.24
C ALA A 383 7.45 1.15 1.82
N MET A 384 7.01 0.87 0.60
CA MET A 384 5.77 1.40 0.02
C MET A 384 4.71 0.32 -0.16
N GLY A 385 4.85 -0.83 0.49
CA GLY A 385 3.87 -1.91 0.42
C GLY A 385 2.54 -1.53 1.06
N VAL A 386 1.46 -2.11 0.57
CA VAL A 386 0.07 -1.89 1.05
C VAL A 386 -0.08 -2.20 2.52
N CYS A 387 0.68 -3.17 2.97
CA CYS A 387 0.64 -3.66 4.34
C CYS A 387 1.64 -2.95 5.25
N GLN A 388 2.31 -1.88 4.77
CA GLN A 388 3.29 -1.15 5.57
C GLN A 388 2.61 -0.33 6.67
N ILE A 389 2.59 -0.87 7.88
CA ILE A 389 1.95 -0.24 9.04
C ILE A 389 2.90 0.69 9.79
N SER A 390 4.21 0.61 9.56
CA SER A 390 5.21 1.40 10.30
C SER A 390 4.96 2.91 10.22
N THR A 391 4.39 3.38 9.12
CA THR A 391 4.06 4.80 8.90
C THR A 391 3.04 5.36 9.89
N LEU A 392 2.17 4.52 10.49
CA LEU A 392 1.18 4.96 11.47
C LEU A 392 1.80 5.56 12.72
N PHE A 393 3.00 5.10 13.07
CA PHE A 393 3.70 5.50 14.29
C PHE A 393 4.50 6.78 14.13
N THR A 394 4.66 7.28 12.91
CA THR A 394 5.48 8.47 12.60
C THR A 394 5.16 9.68 13.47
N PRO A 395 3.87 10.08 13.71
CA PRO A 395 3.58 11.25 14.53
C PRO A 395 4.15 11.15 15.93
N PHE A 396 4.04 9.97 16.53
CA PHE A 396 4.45 9.73 17.91
C PHE A 396 5.96 9.55 18.02
N PHE A 397 6.57 8.80 17.12
CA PHE A 397 8.02 8.62 17.09
C PHE A 397 8.73 9.97 16.93
N THR A 398 8.24 10.79 16.00
CA THR A 398 8.78 12.13 15.78
C THR A 398 8.61 13.01 17.04
N ALA A 399 7.41 13.01 17.63
CA ALA A 399 7.14 13.84 18.80
C ALA A 399 7.96 13.44 20.03
N TYR A 400 8.03 12.14 20.34
CA TYR A 400 8.83 11.65 21.46
C TYR A 400 10.33 11.84 21.23
N GLY A 401 10.80 11.66 19.99
CA GLY A 401 12.18 11.91 19.63
C GLY A 401 12.58 13.36 19.82
N ILE A 402 11.81 14.31 19.29
CA ILE A 402 12.05 15.76 19.49
C ILE A 402 11.98 16.12 20.97
N SER A 403 10.99 15.58 21.69
CA SER A 403 10.84 15.81 23.13
C SER A 403 12.09 15.41 23.90
N LEU A 404 12.69 14.27 23.58
CA LEU A 404 13.92 13.82 24.21
C LEU A 404 15.11 14.74 23.90
N VAL A 405 15.24 15.18 22.64
CA VAL A 405 16.27 16.17 22.26
C VAL A 405 16.12 17.45 23.07
N PHE A 406 14.89 17.96 23.23
CA PHE A 406 14.66 19.16 24.05
C PHE A 406 14.98 18.97 25.54
N ILE A 407 14.71 17.77 26.08
CA ILE A 407 15.08 17.42 27.44
C ILE A 407 16.61 17.42 27.60
N PHE A 408 17.35 16.88 26.65
CA PHE A 408 18.83 16.91 26.68
C PHE A 408 19.37 18.33 26.59
N LEU A 409 18.83 19.15 25.66
CA LEU A 409 19.22 20.54 25.54
C LEU A 409 18.97 21.33 26.84
N ALA A 410 17.83 21.09 27.49
CA ALA A 410 17.53 21.73 28.77
C ALA A 410 18.47 21.31 29.90
N ARG A 411 18.97 20.06 29.88
CA ARG A 411 19.93 19.55 30.86
C ARG A 411 21.36 20.09 30.68
N LEU A 412 21.72 20.49 29.47
CA LEU A 412 23.05 21.03 29.17
C LEU A 412 23.28 22.44 29.78
N GLN A 413 22.28 23.02 30.46
CA GLN A 413 22.34 24.30 31.16
C GLN A 413 22.96 25.46 30.35
N ILE A 414 22.82 25.45 29.04
CA ILE A 414 23.27 26.52 28.14
C ILE A 414 22.31 27.70 28.34
N SER A 415 22.56 28.49 29.41
CA SER A 415 21.55 29.21 30.16
C SER A 415 21.04 30.51 29.55
N GLU A 416 21.81 31.23 28.74
CA GLU A 416 21.40 32.60 28.36
C GLU A 416 20.57 32.69 27.07
N ASN A 417 20.58 31.65 26.20
CA ASN A 417 19.89 31.69 24.91
C ASN A 417 19.12 30.40 24.58
N PHE A 418 18.45 29.79 25.56
CA PHE A 418 17.72 28.52 25.36
C PHE A 418 16.71 28.56 24.20
N VAL A 419 15.99 29.68 24.01
CA VAL A 419 15.03 29.84 22.91
C VAL A 419 15.72 29.83 21.55
N THR A 420 16.86 30.53 21.44
CA THR A 420 17.65 30.57 20.19
C THR A 420 18.25 29.20 19.87
N ILE A 421 18.80 28.51 20.87
CA ILE A 421 19.38 27.17 20.70
C ILE A 421 18.29 26.17 20.30
N ARG A 422 17.11 26.22 20.93
CA ARG A 422 15.96 25.41 20.60
C ARG A 422 15.53 25.63 19.15
N SER A 423 15.41 26.88 18.69
CA SER A 423 15.03 27.21 17.31
C SER A 423 16.08 26.76 16.29
N LEU A 424 17.36 26.92 16.60
CA LEU A 424 18.46 26.47 15.76
C LEU A 424 18.51 24.94 15.65
N THR A 425 18.23 24.22 16.74
CA THR A 425 18.13 22.76 16.76
C THR A 425 16.95 22.29 15.91
N ILE A 426 15.78 22.94 16.02
CA ILE A 426 14.62 22.63 15.17
C ILE A 426 14.98 22.83 13.69
N ALA A 427 15.62 23.95 13.35
CA ALA A 427 16.05 24.23 12.00
C ALA A 427 17.05 23.17 11.49
N ALA A 428 18.03 22.78 12.32
CA ALA A 428 18.99 21.74 11.96
C ALA A 428 18.31 20.38 11.73
N ILE A 429 17.44 19.95 12.63
CA ILE A 429 16.69 18.70 12.50
C ILE A 429 15.83 18.73 11.21
N PHE A 430 15.15 19.86 10.96
CA PHE A 430 14.34 20.01 9.77
C PHE A 430 15.18 19.94 8.49
N LEU A 431 16.27 20.68 8.41
CA LEU A 431 17.13 20.69 7.21
C LEU A 431 17.74 19.30 6.94
N ILE A 432 18.18 18.61 7.98
CA ILE A 432 18.75 17.26 7.81
C ILE A 432 17.67 16.25 7.41
N SER A 433 16.50 16.31 8.02
CA SER A 433 15.43 15.35 7.77
C SER A 433 14.73 15.58 6.42
N SER A 434 14.53 16.85 6.05
CA SER A 434 13.80 17.24 4.83
C SER A 434 14.73 17.64 3.69
N GLY A 435 16.05 17.63 3.91
CA GLY A 435 17.04 18.14 2.95
C GLY A 435 16.93 17.49 1.58
N VAL A 436 16.84 16.16 1.53
CA VAL A 436 16.70 15.41 0.27
C VAL A 436 15.46 15.89 -0.49
N PHE A 437 14.33 16.00 0.20
CA PHE A 437 13.08 16.48 -0.40
C PHE A 437 13.22 17.94 -0.90
N LEU A 438 13.81 18.82 -0.10
CA LEU A 438 13.98 20.24 -0.45
C LEU A 438 14.88 20.44 -1.68
N PHE A 439 15.86 19.55 -1.91
CA PHE A 439 16.70 19.59 -3.10
C PHE A 439 16.01 19.00 -4.33
N GLU A 440 15.26 17.93 -4.18
CA GLU A 440 14.61 17.22 -5.30
C GLU A 440 13.31 17.91 -5.75
N PHE A 441 12.53 18.43 -4.80
CA PHE A 441 11.21 19.01 -5.07
C PHE A 441 11.19 20.14 -6.09
N PRO A 442 12.11 21.13 -6.06
CA PRO A 442 12.13 22.17 -7.09
C PRO A 442 12.34 21.63 -8.50
N ARG A 443 13.19 20.60 -8.65
CA ARG A 443 13.42 19.92 -9.91
C ARG A 443 12.18 19.14 -10.37
N GLU A 444 11.56 18.39 -9.48
CA GLU A 444 10.32 17.66 -9.77
C GLU A 444 9.19 18.63 -10.15
N LEU A 445 9.07 19.74 -9.43
CA LEU A 445 8.09 20.80 -9.72
C LEU A 445 8.36 21.46 -11.08
N GLN A 446 9.61 21.81 -11.39
CA GLN A 446 9.98 22.38 -12.68
C GLN A 446 9.61 21.44 -13.83
N ILE A 447 9.94 20.15 -13.71
CA ILE A 447 9.55 19.14 -14.69
C ILE A 447 8.01 19.05 -14.76
N GLY A 448 7.33 19.01 -13.63
CA GLY A 448 5.86 18.96 -13.55
C GLY A 448 5.18 20.15 -14.21
N VAL A 449 5.67 21.36 -14.00
CA VAL A 449 5.14 22.58 -14.63
C VAL A 449 5.38 22.59 -16.14
N ILE A 450 6.58 22.21 -16.59
CA ILE A 450 6.91 22.16 -18.03
C ILE A 450 6.09 21.09 -18.75
N THR A 451 5.84 19.95 -18.10
CA THR A 451 5.13 18.81 -18.68
C THR A 451 3.63 18.80 -18.37
N SER A 452 3.15 19.64 -17.44
CA SER A 452 1.76 19.63 -16.96
C SER A 452 0.73 19.88 -18.06
N ALA A 453 1.07 20.64 -19.09
CA ALA A 453 0.19 20.83 -20.24
C ALA A 453 -0.05 19.54 -21.06
N ARG A 454 0.82 18.54 -20.90
CA ARG A 454 0.75 17.25 -21.60
C ARG A 454 0.65 16.05 -20.66
N GLY A 455 0.84 16.23 -19.34
CA GLY A 455 0.64 15.21 -18.31
C GLY A 455 1.36 13.90 -18.60
N ILE A 456 2.71 13.90 -18.60
CA ILE A 456 3.48 12.66 -18.81
C ILE A 456 3.19 11.70 -17.67
N PRO A 457 2.59 10.51 -17.91
CA PRO A 457 2.32 9.51 -16.87
C PRO A 457 3.62 8.94 -16.30
N GLN A 458 3.51 8.22 -15.18
CA GLN A 458 4.61 7.46 -14.61
C GLN A 458 5.06 6.40 -15.62
N TYR A 459 6.22 6.60 -16.22
CA TYR A 459 6.69 5.81 -17.32
C TYR A 459 8.08 5.23 -17.01
N PRO A 460 8.37 3.97 -17.41
CA PRO A 460 7.50 2.81 -17.39
C PRO A 460 7.19 2.38 -15.96
N PRO A 461 6.24 1.50 -15.64
CA PRO A 461 5.84 0.36 -16.43
C PRO A 461 4.37 0.37 -16.90
N TYR A 462 3.57 1.38 -16.51
CA TYR A 462 2.13 1.31 -16.69
C TYR A 462 1.67 2.20 -17.82
N TYR A 463 1.39 1.90 -18.94
CA TYR A 463 1.00 2.69 -20.10
C TYR A 463 -0.51 2.99 -20.14
N PRO A 464 -1.03 3.94 -19.32
CA PRO A 464 -2.47 4.13 -19.16
C PRO A 464 -3.21 4.39 -20.46
N ASN A 465 -2.70 5.30 -21.29
CA ASN A 465 -3.29 5.67 -22.57
C ASN A 465 -3.42 4.49 -23.53
N LYS A 466 -2.44 3.60 -23.55
CA LYS A 466 -2.42 2.46 -24.44
C LYS A 466 -3.30 1.32 -23.95
N LEU A 467 -3.27 1.03 -22.64
CA LEU A 467 -4.18 0.05 -22.08
C LEU A 467 -5.63 0.52 -22.17
N ASN A 468 -5.89 1.80 -21.90
CA ASN A 468 -7.21 2.40 -21.94
C ASN A 468 -7.74 2.59 -23.38
N GLY A 469 -6.88 3.06 -24.28
CA GLY A 469 -7.22 3.32 -25.68
C GLY A 469 -7.13 2.06 -26.55
N GLU A 470 -5.92 1.50 -26.72
CA GLU A 470 -5.68 0.43 -27.69
C GLU A 470 -6.14 -0.94 -27.20
N LEU A 471 -5.67 -1.40 -26.01
CA LEU A 471 -6.00 -2.74 -25.53
C LEU A 471 -7.50 -2.92 -25.30
N HIS A 472 -8.17 -1.90 -24.79
CA HIS A 472 -9.61 -1.93 -24.58
C HIS A 472 -10.37 -2.18 -25.89
N ASP A 473 -9.95 -1.55 -26.99
CA ASP A 473 -10.63 -1.65 -28.28
C ASP A 473 -10.42 -2.98 -28.98
N ILE A 474 -9.23 -3.57 -28.85
CA ILE A 474 -8.88 -4.84 -29.48
C ILE A 474 -9.31 -6.06 -28.68
N SER A 475 -9.79 -5.88 -27.46
CA SER A 475 -10.13 -6.98 -26.54
C SER A 475 -11.61 -7.03 -26.20
N ASN A 476 -12.14 -8.25 -26.05
CA ASN A 476 -13.53 -8.47 -25.65
C ASN A 476 -13.70 -8.30 -24.13
N PRO A 477 -14.81 -7.69 -23.68
CA PRO A 477 -15.08 -7.51 -22.23
C PRO A 477 -15.22 -8.82 -21.45
N GLN A 478 -15.63 -9.90 -22.11
CA GLN A 478 -15.88 -11.18 -21.46
C GLN A 478 -14.64 -12.07 -21.40
N ASP A 479 -13.66 -11.84 -22.27
CA ASP A 479 -12.47 -12.66 -22.38
C ASP A 479 -11.42 -12.30 -21.30
N ILE A 480 -10.54 -13.24 -20.98
CA ILE A 480 -9.46 -13.09 -20.03
C ILE A 480 -8.16 -12.80 -20.78
N ILE A 481 -7.37 -11.84 -20.30
CA ILE A 481 -6.03 -11.52 -20.79
C ILE A 481 -5.02 -11.99 -19.74
N VAL A 482 -4.07 -12.84 -20.14
CA VAL A 482 -2.96 -13.23 -19.27
C VAL A 482 -1.87 -12.19 -19.39
N THR A 483 -1.41 -11.63 -18.27
CA THR A 483 -0.45 -10.53 -18.28
C THR A 483 0.43 -10.50 -17.02
N ASP A 484 1.60 -9.91 -17.15
CA ASP A 484 2.49 -9.62 -16.02
C ASP A 484 2.04 -8.40 -15.17
N GLN A 485 1.04 -7.64 -15.66
CA GLN A 485 0.45 -6.49 -14.97
C GLN A 485 -1.09 -6.56 -14.91
N PRO A 486 -1.68 -7.54 -14.24
CA PRO A 486 -3.13 -7.70 -14.24
C PRO A 486 -3.88 -6.53 -13.60
N TRP A 487 -3.31 -5.89 -12.58
CA TRP A 487 -3.88 -4.69 -11.95
C TRP A 487 -4.01 -3.52 -12.92
N ALA A 488 -2.99 -3.29 -13.76
CA ALA A 488 -3.01 -2.22 -14.74
C ALA A 488 -4.03 -2.49 -15.86
N VAL A 489 -4.10 -3.72 -16.37
CA VAL A 489 -5.10 -4.12 -17.36
C VAL A 489 -6.51 -4.02 -16.78
N ALA A 490 -6.72 -4.47 -15.55
CA ALA A 490 -8.02 -4.38 -14.88
C ALA A 490 -8.45 -2.92 -14.64
N TRP A 491 -7.52 -2.04 -14.26
CA TRP A 491 -7.82 -0.63 -14.00
C TRP A 491 -7.92 0.21 -15.26
N TYR A 492 -6.92 0.17 -16.15
CA TYR A 492 -6.88 1.04 -17.33
C TYR A 492 -7.64 0.50 -18.54
N ALA A 493 -7.66 -0.80 -18.77
CA ALA A 493 -8.41 -1.39 -19.89
C ALA A 493 -9.81 -1.88 -19.52
N ASP A 494 -10.14 -1.96 -18.24
CA ASP A 494 -11.41 -2.50 -17.74
C ASP A 494 -11.68 -3.94 -18.23
N ARG A 495 -10.64 -4.76 -18.28
CA ARG A 495 -10.68 -6.16 -18.74
C ARG A 495 -10.33 -7.13 -17.62
N LYS A 496 -10.83 -8.37 -17.71
CA LYS A 496 -10.41 -9.46 -16.85
C LYS A 496 -8.98 -9.81 -17.16
N ALA A 497 -8.11 -9.81 -16.16
CA ALA A 497 -6.70 -10.05 -16.32
C ALA A 497 -6.23 -11.12 -15.35
N LEU A 498 -5.59 -12.16 -15.88
CA LEU A 498 -4.96 -13.20 -15.10
C LEU A 498 -3.48 -12.87 -14.95
N TRP A 499 -2.99 -12.92 -13.73
CA TRP A 499 -1.56 -12.73 -13.47
C TRP A 499 -0.77 -13.87 -14.14
N LEU A 500 0.26 -13.51 -14.89
CA LEU A 500 1.11 -14.46 -15.60
C LEU A 500 1.68 -15.49 -14.63
N PRO A 501 1.35 -16.79 -14.78
CA PRO A 501 1.90 -17.84 -13.93
C PRO A 501 3.42 -17.93 -14.05
N THR A 502 4.07 -18.59 -13.10
CA THR A 502 5.52 -18.83 -13.17
C THR A 502 5.88 -20.00 -14.05
N ARG A 503 4.96 -20.97 -14.23
CA ARG A 503 5.14 -22.18 -15.03
C ARG A 503 4.11 -22.28 -16.15
N VAL A 504 4.53 -22.82 -17.28
CA VAL A 504 3.62 -23.06 -18.43
C VAL A 504 2.60 -24.13 -18.09
N SER A 505 3.00 -25.21 -17.40
CA SER A 505 2.11 -26.27 -16.93
C SER A 505 1.01 -25.74 -16.00
N SER A 506 1.32 -24.79 -15.13
CA SER A 506 0.30 -24.14 -14.28
C SER A 506 -0.80 -23.47 -15.09
N TYR A 507 -0.47 -22.94 -16.26
CA TYR A 507 -1.47 -22.38 -17.16
C TYR A 507 -2.23 -23.48 -17.91
N THR A 508 -1.52 -24.43 -18.58
CA THR A 508 -2.12 -25.41 -19.48
C THR A 508 -2.92 -26.48 -18.74
N ASP A 509 -2.39 -26.97 -17.62
CA ASP A 509 -2.92 -28.16 -16.95
C ASP A 509 -3.88 -27.79 -15.80
N ASP A 510 -3.62 -26.66 -15.12
CA ASP A 510 -4.42 -26.25 -13.96
C ASP A 510 -5.47 -25.20 -14.30
N LEU A 511 -5.09 -24.10 -14.98
CA LEU A 511 -5.95 -22.92 -15.13
C LEU A 511 -6.82 -22.97 -16.38
N GLU A 512 -6.28 -23.38 -17.54
CA GLU A 512 -7.04 -23.42 -18.79
C GLU A 512 -8.27 -24.34 -18.71
N PRO A 513 -8.19 -25.54 -18.08
CA PRO A 513 -9.36 -26.38 -17.87
C PRO A 513 -10.44 -25.73 -16.98
N VAL A 514 -10.04 -24.92 -15.99
CA VAL A 514 -10.97 -24.18 -15.13
C VAL A 514 -11.73 -23.14 -15.95
N PHE A 515 -11.02 -22.36 -16.79
CA PHE A 515 -11.65 -21.36 -17.64
C PHE A 515 -12.57 -21.99 -18.68
N LYS A 516 -12.17 -23.09 -19.30
CA LYS A 516 -13.02 -23.83 -20.25
C LYS A 516 -14.30 -24.34 -19.59
N ARG A 517 -14.22 -24.91 -18.38
CA ARG A 517 -15.40 -25.36 -17.64
C ARG A 517 -16.35 -24.22 -17.29
N ALA A 518 -15.80 -23.04 -16.98
CA ALA A 518 -16.58 -21.84 -16.69
C ALA A 518 -17.08 -21.10 -17.95
N GLY A 519 -16.83 -21.63 -19.14
CA GLY A 519 -17.21 -20.99 -20.42
C GLY A 519 -16.44 -19.69 -20.68
N GLN A 520 -15.32 -19.47 -20.01
CA GLN A 520 -14.48 -18.29 -20.21
C GLN A 520 -13.40 -18.57 -21.24
N ARG A 521 -13.18 -17.61 -22.13
CA ARG A 521 -12.15 -17.68 -23.16
C ARG A 521 -10.95 -16.86 -22.76
N VAL A 522 -9.75 -17.41 -22.88
CA VAL A 522 -8.52 -16.64 -22.82
C VAL A 522 -8.23 -16.09 -24.20
N GLN A 523 -8.19 -14.76 -24.32
CA GLN A 523 -8.00 -14.07 -25.60
C GLN A 523 -6.53 -14.01 -26.00
N GLY A 524 -5.62 -13.78 -25.03
CA GLY A 524 -4.20 -13.67 -25.33
C GLY A 524 -3.30 -13.44 -24.14
N PHE A 525 -2.01 -13.32 -24.44
CA PHE A 525 -0.94 -12.98 -23.50
C PHE A 525 -0.40 -11.59 -23.79
N LEU A 526 -0.44 -10.71 -22.80
CA LEU A 526 0.16 -9.39 -22.86
C LEU A 526 1.41 -9.36 -22.00
N ILE A 527 2.57 -9.17 -22.61
CA ILE A 527 3.87 -9.04 -21.92
C ILE A 527 4.34 -7.60 -22.01
N THR A 528 4.64 -7.03 -20.83
CA THR A 528 5.00 -5.63 -20.67
C THR A 528 6.48 -5.46 -20.28
N PRO A 529 7.02 -4.23 -20.30
CA PRO A 529 8.38 -3.95 -19.85
C PRO A 529 8.67 -4.38 -18.41
N THR A 530 7.67 -4.63 -17.59
CA THR A 530 7.87 -5.15 -16.22
C THR A 530 8.63 -6.47 -16.23
N SER A 531 8.24 -7.40 -17.10
CA SER A 531 8.91 -8.69 -17.23
C SER A 531 10.14 -8.63 -18.11
N HIS A 532 10.12 -7.92 -19.24
CA HIS A 532 11.20 -7.98 -20.21
C HIS A 532 12.32 -6.92 -20.02
N SER A 533 12.21 -6.01 -19.03
CA SER A 533 13.26 -5.02 -18.78
C SER A 533 14.56 -5.66 -18.31
N MET A 534 15.65 -5.45 -19.06
CA MET A 534 16.98 -5.92 -18.70
C MET A 534 17.69 -4.99 -17.69
N GLN A 535 17.15 -3.83 -17.39
CA GLN A 535 17.78 -2.86 -16.47
C GLN A 535 17.96 -3.39 -15.05
N LYS A 536 17.07 -4.31 -14.61
CA LYS A 536 17.13 -4.95 -13.29
C LYS A 536 17.58 -6.41 -13.44
N GLY A 537 18.89 -6.67 -13.34
CA GLY A 537 19.45 -8.02 -13.28
C GLY A 537 19.66 -8.72 -14.63
N GLY A 538 19.64 -7.99 -15.75
CA GLY A 538 19.91 -8.57 -17.08
C GLY A 538 18.95 -9.72 -17.45
N VAL A 539 19.43 -10.72 -18.17
CA VAL A 539 18.66 -11.91 -18.58
C VAL A 539 18.17 -12.72 -17.37
N ASN A 540 19.00 -12.88 -16.34
CA ASN A 540 18.61 -13.58 -15.11
C ASN A 540 17.46 -12.86 -14.38
N GLY A 541 17.42 -11.53 -14.43
CA GLY A 541 16.31 -10.75 -13.92
C GLY A 541 15.01 -10.98 -14.69
N VAL A 542 15.07 -11.12 -16.01
CA VAL A 542 13.90 -11.47 -16.84
C VAL A 542 13.40 -12.88 -16.51
N ILE A 543 14.31 -13.86 -16.41
CA ILE A 543 13.96 -15.24 -16.03
C ILE A 543 13.29 -15.27 -14.65
N SER A 544 13.82 -14.53 -13.69
CA SER A 544 13.25 -14.48 -12.34
C SER A 544 11.83 -13.89 -12.34
N ARG A 545 11.54 -12.87 -13.15
CA ARG A 545 10.22 -12.21 -13.20
C ARG A 545 9.22 -12.94 -14.08
N ALA A 546 9.62 -13.43 -15.25
CA ALA A 546 8.73 -14.06 -16.21
C ALA A 546 8.62 -15.59 -16.04
N GLY A 547 9.50 -16.20 -15.23
CA GLY A 547 9.55 -17.66 -15.06
C GLY A 547 9.79 -18.39 -16.37
N GLU A 548 9.05 -19.45 -16.62
CA GLU A 548 9.12 -20.23 -17.86
C GLU A 548 8.62 -19.48 -19.11
N PHE A 549 7.94 -18.33 -18.92
CA PHE A 549 7.56 -17.42 -20.00
C PHE A 549 8.64 -16.42 -20.38
N ALA A 550 9.83 -16.51 -19.78
CA ALA A 550 10.96 -15.64 -20.11
C ALA A 550 11.34 -15.62 -21.60
N PRO A 551 11.28 -16.74 -22.36
CA PRO A 551 11.49 -16.72 -23.81
C PRO A 551 10.56 -15.76 -24.54
N LEU A 552 9.26 -15.71 -24.18
CA LEU A 552 8.29 -14.77 -24.78
C LEU A 552 8.63 -13.32 -24.43
N ALA A 553 9.02 -13.07 -23.18
CA ALA A 553 9.42 -11.76 -22.72
C ALA A 553 10.67 -11.26 -23.45
N LEU A 554 11.67 -12.11 -23.66
CA LEU A 554 12.91 -11.78 -24.36
C LEU A 554 12.70 -11.66 -25.87
N GLU A 555 11.88 -12.52 -26.47
CA GLU A 555 11.56 -12.45 -27.90
C GLU A 555 10.94 -11.10 -28.28
N GLY A 556 10.00 -10.60 -27.46
CA GLY A 556 9.42 -9.27 -27.65
C GLY A 556 10.47 -8.17 -27.74
N LYS A 557 11.53 -8.24 -26.91
CA LYS A 557 12.60 -7.23 -26.91
C LYS A 557 13.64 -7.43 -28.02
N ILE A 558 13.99 -8.66 -28.34
CA ILE A 558 14.99 -8.96 -29.38
C ILE A 558 14.44 -8.64 -30.76
N LEU A 559 13.16 -8.89 -31.02
CA LEU A 559 12.50 -8.52 -32.28
C LEU A 559 12.42 -6.99 -32.48
N GLN A 560 12.46 -6.20 -31.40
CA GLN A 560 12.63 -4.74 -31.51
C GLN A 560 14.02 -4.36 -32.01
N ILE A 561 15.05 -5.08 -31.58
CA ILE A 561 16.46 -4.75 -31.87
C ILE A 561 16.92 -5.37 -33.20
N VAL A 562 16.42 -6.59 -33.50
CA VAL A 562 16.88 -7.38 -34.67
C VAL A 562 15.69 -8.11 -35.34
N PRO A 563 15.03 -7.50 -36.32
CA PRO A 563 13.83 -8.07 -36.96
C PRO A 563 14.00 -9.41 -37.67
N LYS A 564 15.21 -9.96 -37.80
CA LYS A 564 15.51 -11.10 -38.66
C LYS A 564 16.17 -12.32 -37.99
N HIS A 565 16.40 -12.36 -36.67
CA HIS A 565 17.14 -13.47 -36.05
C HIS A 565 16.31 -14.24 -35.02
N ASN A 566 15.57 -15.25 -35.47
CA ASN A 566 14.97 -16.26 -34.60
C ASN A 566 15.98 -17.28 -34.01
N LEU A 567 17.24 -17.23 -34.44
CA LEU A 567 18.28 -18.22 -34.06
C LEU A 567 19.00 -17.90 -32.76
N ALA A 568 19.16 -16.62 -32.42
CA ALA A 568 19.92 -16.22 -31.22
C ALA A 568 19.24 -16.57 -29.89
N LEU A 569 17.92 -16.71 -29.89
CA LEU A 569 17.15 -17.10 -28.70
C LEU A 569 17.33 -18.57 -28.35
N ALA A 570 17.33 -19.45 -29.36
CA ALA A 570 17.54 -20.89 -29.15
C ALA A 570 18.93 -21.17 -28.56
N GLU A 571 19.97 -20.43 -28.97
CA GLU A 571 21.34 -20.57 -28.43
C GLU A 571 21.49 -20.02 -27.02
N LEU A 572 20.84 -18.90 -26.68
CA LEU A 572 20.85 -18.33 -25.31
C LEU A 572 20.17 -19.27 -24.30
N PHE A 573 19.15 -20.01 -24.74
CA PHE A 573 18.41 -20.94 -23.89
C PHE A 573 18.98 -22.34 -23.87
N ASN A 574 19.72 -22.76 -24.89
CA ASN A 574 20.37 -24.08 -24.94
C ASN A 574 21.49 -24.26 -23.86
N ASN A 575 22.01 -23.17 -23.34
CA ASN A 575 23.02 -23.22 -22.27
C ASN A 575 22.47 -23.38 -20.86
N HIS A 576 21.14 -23.37 -20.69
CA HIS A 576 20.47 -23.59 -19.40
C HIS A 576 19.64 -24.87 -19.47
N GLY A 577 20.17 -25.98 -18.98
CA GLY A 577 19.68 -27.36 -19.18
C GLY A 577 18.23 -27.68 -18.85
N ASP A 578 17.51 -26.86 -18.05
CA ASP A 578 16.08 -27.02 -17.77
C ASP A 578 15.17 -26.35 -18.81
N SER A 579 15.72 -25.54 -19.69
CA SER A 579 14.95 -24.75 -20.67
C SER A 579 14.40 -25.59 -21.83
N GLN A 580 15.03 -26.73 -22.17
CA GLN A 580 14.57 -27.57 -23.27
C GLN A 580 13.27 -28.32 -22.97
N LYS A 581 13.03 -28.71 -21.71
CA LYS A 581 11.78 -29.40 -21.34
C LYS A 581 10.54 -28.51 -21.49
N ASN A 582 10.69 -27.20 -21.30
CA ASN A 582 9.62 -26.21 -21.29
C ASN A 582 9.43 -25.50 -22.63
N ALA A 583 10.37 -25.63 -23.56
CA ALA A 583 10.30 -24.99 -24.89
C ALA A 583 9.15 -25.52 -25.76
N ARG A 584 8.82 -26.83 -25.69
CA ARG A 584 7.73 -27.43 -26.46
C ARG A 584 6.33 -26.97 -26.01
N PRO A 585 5.99 -27.00 -24.70
CA PRO A 585 4.71 -26.47 -24.23
C PRO A 585 4.52 -25.01 -24.59
N LEU A 586 5.55 -24.18 -24.47
CA LEU A 586 5.48 -22.76 -24.80
C LEU A 586 5.29 -22.55 -26.32
N ALA A 587 6.01 -23.31 -27.15
CA ALA A 587 5.83 -23.27 -28.62
C ALA A 587 4.40 -23.66 -29.04
N ASN A 588 3.78 -24.61 -28.35
CA ASN A 588 2.39 -24.98 -28.59
C ASN A 588 1.40 -23.87 -28.26
N LEU A 589 1.74 -22.97 -27.34
CA LEU A 589 0.90 -21.83 -27.02
C LEU A 589 1.00 -20.71 -28.07
N VAL A 590 2.19 -20.32 -28.49
CA VAL A 590 2.43 -19.06 -29.22
C VAL A 590 3.05 -19.23 -30.62
N SER A 591 3.23 -20.45 -31.12
CA SER A 591 3.65 -20.67 -32.51
C SER A 591 2.55 -20.32 -33.50
N SER A 592 2.91 -20.23 -34.78
CA SER A 592 1.96 -19.99 -35.86
C SER A 592 0.85 -21.07 -35.98
N GLN A 593 1.10 -22.25 -35.40
CA GLN A 593 0.12 -23.34 -35.28
C GLN A 593 -0.39 -23.50 -33.82
N GLY A 594 0.01 -22.61 -32.92
CA GLY A 594 -0.37 -22.64 -31.50
C GLY A 594 -1.75 -22.07 -31.22
N GLN A 595 -2.06 -21.96 -29.93
CA GLN A 595 -3.35 -21.41 -29.49
C GLN A 595 -3.46 -19.90 -29.72
N PHE A 596 -2.32 -19.19 -29.72
CA PHE A 596 -2.21 -17.73 -29.86
C PHE A 596 -1.26 -17.39 -31.03
N PRO A 597 -1.67 -17.63 -32.26
CA PRO A 597 -0.79 -17.53 -33.42
C PRO A 597 -0.50 -16.10 -33.86
N HIS A 598 -1.35 -15.14 -33.45
CA HIS A 598 -1.21 -13.75 -33.88
C HIS A 598 -0.38 -12.96 -32.89
N ARG A 599 0.66 -12.32 -33.41
CA ARG A 599 1.53 -11.44 -32.62
C ARG A 599 1.28 -10.00 -33.02
N ASN A 600 0.90 -9.19 -32.06
CA ASN A 600 0.66 -7.77 -32.22
C ASN A 600 1.57 -6.97 -31.28
N PHE A 601 2.20 -5.93 -31.81
CA PHE A 601 2.91 -4.97 -31.00
C PHE A 601 1.96 -3.83 -30.67
N ILE A 602 1.62 -3.72 -29.40
CA ILE A 602 0.91 -2.58 -28.85
C ILE A 602 1.99 -1.60 -28.43
N LEU A 603 1.89 -0.32 -28.81
CA LEU A 603 2.83 0.72 -28.37
C LEU A 603 4.20 0.77 -29.03
N GLY A 604 4.29 0.81 -30.29
CA GLY A 604 5.57 1.04 -30.94
C GLY A 604 6.65 0.08 -30.47
N ALA A 605 6.27 -1.17 -30.10
CA ALA A 605 7.13 -2.28 -29.76
C ALA A 605 7.50 -2.47 -28.27
N GLU A 606 6.94 -1.71 -27.31
CA GLU A 606 7.27 -1.91 -25.89
C GLU A 606 6.40 -2.97 -25.19
N MET A 607 5.19 -3.27 -25.72
CA MET A 607 4.36 -4.37 -25.26
C MET A 607 4.11 -5.36 -26.37
N VAL A 608 4.14 -6.65 -26.08
CA VAL A 608 3.86 -7.71 -27.03
C VAL A 608 2.57 -8.40 -26.64
N TYR A 609 1.63 -8.44 -27.57
CA TYR A 609 0.36 -9.11 -27.39
C TYR A 609 0.24 -10.32 -28.33
N TYR A 610 0.24 -11.50 -27.75
CA TYR A 610 -0.03 -12.75 -28.45
C TYR A 610 -1.52 -13.04 -28.35
N SER A 611 -2.23 -13.01 -29.48
CA SER A 611 -3.68 -13.15 -29.49
C SER A 611 -4.14 -14.39 -30.26
N ARG A 612 -5.31 -14.90 -29.88
CA ARG A 612 -5.96 -16.02 -30.56
C ARG A 612 -6.54 -15.60 -31.90
N ASP A 613 -7.13 -14.42 -31.95
CA ASP A 613 -7.74 -13.87 -33.15
C ASP A 613 -6.85 -12.76 -33.73
N ALA A 614 -6.89 -12.59 -35.05
CA ALA A 614 -6.23 -11.46 -35.69
C ALA A 614 -6.86 -10.16 -35.18
N VAL A 615 -6.04 -9.26 -34.68
CA VAL A 615 -6.49 -7.94 -34.24
C VAL A 615 -6.90 -7.14 -35.47
N LYS A 616 -8.16 -6.79 -35.57
CA LYS A 616 -8.62 -5.87 -36.61
C LYS A 616 -8.05 -4.50 -36.27
N LYS A 617 -7.17 -3.98 -37.14
CA LYS A 617 -6.64 -2.63 -37.06
C LYS A 617 -7.70 -1.61 -37.40
#